data_4cf7c367b856b75ae9f25b38be93fc70
#
_entry.id   4cf7c367b856b75ae9f25b38be93fc70
#
_cell.length_a   1.000
_cell.length_b   1.000
_cell.length_c   1.000
_cell.angle_alpha   90.00
_cell.angle_beta   90.00
_cell.angle_gamma   90.00
#
_symmetry.space_group_name_H-M   'P 1'
#
loop_
_entity.id
_entity.type
_entity.pdbx_description
1 polymer ?
#
loop_
_entity_poly.entity_id
_entity_poly.type
_entity_poly.pdbx_seq_one_letter_code
_entity_poly.pdbx_strand_id
1 'polypeptide(L)'
;MKELSQIRKAVLGALRGAGIAAMEAFPAEQAMAYSGAVAAVGVGAASGKTAGFCHYLGEMRDPETQVIRERYGKELFGQITVELRANRAADCERGCETATEVLLGGLPEGIRTGELTWEAICWEKTTGMFLRRGVLECRALFLTESAVESGEFLDFRLKGVMSE
;
A
#
# COMPACT_ATOMS: atom_id res chain seq x y z
N MET A 1 -0.39 -7.88 -8.91
CA MET A 1 -1.49 -7.17 -8.23
C MET A 1 -1.19 -5.68 -8.31
N LYS A 2 -1.99 -4.97 -9.09
CA LYS A 2 -1.73 -3.58 -9.52
C LYS A 2 -1.72 -2.62 -8.32
N GLU A 3 -2.55 -2.90 -7.33
CA GLU A 3 -2.79 -2.07 -6.14
C GLU A 3 -1.63 -2.10 -5.16
N LEU A 4 -1.08 -3.28 -4.86
CA LEU A 4 0.10 -3.40 -3.99
C LEU A 4 1.32 -2.69 -4.58
N SER A 5 1.45 -2.74 -5.92
CA SER A 5 2.51 -1.99 -6.59
C SER A 5 2.30 -0.49 -6.51
N GLN A 6 1.04 -0.03 -6.46
CA GLN A 6 0.72 1.40 -6.26
C GLN A 6 1.06 1.85 -4.83
N ILE A 7 0.73 1.03 -3.82
CA ILE A 7 1.12 1.32 -2.43
C ILE A 7 2.65 1.40 -2.31
N ARG A 8 3.37 0.42 -2.89
CA ARG A 8 4.84 0.45 -2.90
C ARG A 8 5.39 1.69 -3.60
N LYS A 9 4.83 2.07 -4.75
CA LYS A 9 5.22 3.30 -5.47
C LYS A 9 4.95 4.56 -4.65
N ALA A 10 3.85 4.61 -3.91
CA ALA A 10 3.53 5.73 -3.04
C ALA A 10 4.55 5.86 -1.89
N VAL A 11 4.93 4.74 -1.27
CA VAL A 11 5.97 4.70 -0.23
C VAL A 11 7.32 5.13 -0.80
N LEU A 12 7.72 4.62 -1.98
CA LEU A 12 8.93 5.05 -2.67
C LEU A 12 8.94 6.55 -2.96
N GLY A 13 7.82 7.08 -3.44
CA GLY A 13 7.65 8.51 -3.72
C GLY A 13 7.77 9.36 -2.47
N ALA A 14 7.15 8.95 -1.37
CA ALA A 14 7.21 9.65 -0.09
C ALA A 14 8.65 9.70 0.47
N LEU A 15 9.36 8.58 0.46
CA LEU A 15 10.76 8.50 0.92
C LEU A 15 11.70 9.36 0.05
N ARG A 16 11.53 9.31 -1.28
CA ARG A 16 12.30 10.14 -2.22
C ARG A 16 12.02 11.62 -2.01
N GLY A 17 10.78 11.99 -1.78
CA GLY A 17 10.38 13.37 -1.47
C GLY A 17 11.01 13.91 -0.19
N ALA A 18 11.33 13.03 0.76
CA ALA A 18 12.05 13.35 1.99
C ALA A 18 13.58 13.32 1.85
N GLY A 19 14.11 13.11 0.66
CA GLY A 19 15.55 13.07 0.39
C GLY A 19 16.23 11.75 0.68
N ILE A 20 15.48 10.68 0.93
CA ILE A 20 16.03 9.32 1.08
C ILE A 20 16.07 8.68 -0.30
N ALA A 21 17.25 8.21 -0.72
CA ALA A 21 17.37 7.43 -1.95
C ALA A 21 16.60 6.10 -1.77
N ALA A 22 15.50 5.92 -2.51
CA ALA A 22 14.63 4.76 -2.35
C ALA A 22 14.50 3.96 -3.64
N MET A 23 14.55 2.63 -3.52
CA MET A 23 14.50 1.67 -4.62
C MET A 23 13.63 0.46 -4.25
N GLU A 24 13.23 -0.35 -5.24
CA GLU A 24 12.42 -1.53 -5.00
C GLU A 24 13.20 -2.70 -4.38
N ALA A 25 14.47 -2.81 -4.71
CA ALA A 25 15.38 -3.81 -4.16
C ALA A 25 16.78 -3.23 -4.09
N PHE A 26 17.50 -3.54 -3.01
CA PHE A 26 18.88 -3.13 -2.88
C PHE A 26 19.77 -4.08 -3.73
N PRO A 27 20.60 -3.54 -4.65
CA PRO A 27 21.48 -4.36 -5.46
C PRO A 27 22.62 -4.91 -4.61
N ALA A 28 22.68 -6.21 -4.43
CA ALA A 28 23.66 -6.89 -3.58
C ALA A 28 25.13 -6.69 -4.05
N GLU A 29 25.35 -6.33 -5.31
CA GLU A 29 26.69 -6.24 -5.91
C GLU A 29 27.23 -4.79 -5.99
N GLN A 30 26.44 -3.80 -5.68
CA GLN A 30 26.88 -2.41 -5.73
C GLN A 30 27.20 -1.89 -4.33
N ALA A 31 28.44 -2.06 -3.91
CA ALA A 31 29.02 -1.31 -2.81
C ALA A 31 29.24 0.16 -3.24
N MET A 32 28.18 0.88 -3.55
CA MET A 32 28.25 2.32 -3.76
C MET A 32 28.34 3.01 -2.41
N ALA A 33 29.26 3.95 -2.29
CA ALA A 33 29.29 4.84 -1.14
C ALA A 33 28.08 5.80 -1.22
N TYR A 34 27.07 5.53 -0.43
CA TYR A 34 25.94 6.46 -0.25
C TYR A 34 26.30 7.52 0.77
N SER A 35 25.97 8.78 0.49
CA SER A 35 26.22 9.91 1.41
C SER A 35 25.26 9.94 2.61
N GLY A 36 24.25 9.08 2.64
CA GLY A 36 23.25 9.00 3.68
C GLY A 36 22.52 7.66 3.67
N ALA A 37 21.34 7.62 4.24
CA ALA A 37 20.52 6.42 4.24
C ALA A 37 19.93 6.15 2.85
N VAL A 38 19.87 4.89 2.48
CA VAL A 38 19.18 4.38 1.28
C VAL A 38 18.12 3.38 1.72
N ALA A 39 16.96 3.42 1.08
CA ALA A 39 15.84 2.57 1.40
C ALA A 39 15.55 1.58 0.27
N ALA A 40 15.38 0.31 0.61
CA ALA A 40 14.77 -0.67 -0.29
C ALA A 40 13.35 -0.97 0.20
N VAL A 41 12.38 -0.88 -0.71
CA VAL A 41 10.95 -0.99 -0.39
C VAL A 41 10.38 -2.23 -1.06
N GLY A 42 10.05 -3.22 -0.24
CA GLY A 42 9.43 -4.48 -0.68
C GLY A 42 7.95 -4.56 -0.32
N VAL A 43 7.29 -5.57 -0.86
CA VAL A 43 5.92 -5.93 -0.49
C VAL A 43 5.99 -7.23 0.31
N GLY A 44 5.45 -7.19 1.52
CA GLY A 44 5.31 -8.35 2.39
C GLY A 44 3.96 -9.06 2.21
N ALA A 45 3.41 -9.54 3.30
CA ALA A 45 2.11 -10.19 3.30
C ALA A 45 0.99 -9.23 2.91
N ALA A 46 0.00 -9.73 2.18
CA ALA A 46 -1.17 -8.96 1.79
C ALA A 46 -2.43 -9.81 1.85
N SER A 47 -3.54 -9.20 2.22
CA SER A 47 -4.85 -9.84 2.23
C SER A 47 -5.94 -8.87 1.78
N GLY A 48 -6.93 -9.40 1.05
CA GLY A 48 -8.11 -8.65 0.69
C GLY A 48 -9.30 -9.08 1.53
N LYS A 49 -10.07 -8.14 2.04
CA LYS A 49 -11.33 -8.38 2.74
C LYS A 49 -12.49 -7.68 2.04
N THR A 50 -13.68 -8.19 2.26
CA THR A 50 -14.90 -7.53 1.79
C THR A 50 -15.05 -6.18 2.46
N ALA A 51 -15.31 -5.14 1.66
CA ALA A 51 -15.78 -3.86 2.17
C ALA A 51 -17.30 -3.82 2.02
N GLY A 52 -18.03 -3.53 3.11
CA GLY A 52 -19.47 -3.50 3.11
C GLY A 52 -20.13 -4.89 2.98
N PHE A 53 -21.46 -4.89 2.77
CA PHE A 53 -22.24 -6.10 2.58
C PHE A 53 -22.08 -6.60 1.14
N CYS A 54 -21.58 -7.84 0.97
CA CYS A 54 -21.33 -8.45 -0.36
C CYS A 54 -20.51 -7.58 -1.32
N HIS A 55 -19.55 -6.81 -0.82
CA HIS A 55 -18.74 -5.85 -1.59
C HIS A 55 -19.48 -4.64 -2.15
N TYR A 56 -20.79 -4.54 -1.97
CA TYR A 56 -21.60 -3.43 -2.49
C TYR A 56 -21.43 -2.19 -1.61
N LEU A 57 -21.06 -1.07 -2.21
CA LEU A 57 -20.83 0.21 -1.55
C LEU A 57 -21.91 1.26 -1.86
N GLY A 58 -22.88 0.93 -2.70
CA GLY A 58 -23.93 1.82 -3.11
C GLY A 58 -23.86 2.22 -4.57
N GLU A 59 -24.78 3.09 -4.96
CA GLU A 59 -24.88 3.65 -6.30
C GLU A 59 -24.30 5.06 -6.34
N MET A 60 -23.66 5.40 -7.44
CA MET A 60 -23.26 6.75 -7.76
C MET A 60 -23.89 7.19 -9.07
N ARG A 61 -24.56 8.32 -9.04
CA ARG A 61 -25.08 8.95 -10.24
C ARG A 61 -24.04 9.92 -10.80
N ASP A 62 -23.65 9.72 -12.03
CA ASP A 62 -22.79 10.65 -12.75
C ASP A 62 -23.56 11.95 -12.99
N PRO A 63 -23.07 13.10 -12.53
CA PRO A 63 -23.80 14.37 -12.64
C PRO A 63 -23.92 14.86 -14.09
N GLU A 64 -23.01 14.47 -14.97
CA GLU A 64 -23.03 14.91 -16.38
C GLU A 64 -23.86 13.99 -17.26
N THR A 65 -23.64 12.68 -17.15
CA THR A 65 -24.28 11.68 -18.01
C THR A 65 -25.56 11.11 -17.44
N GLN A 66 -25.86 11.39 -16.15
CA GLN A 66 -27.01 10.84 -15.41
C GLN A 66 -27.01 9.30 -15.30
N VAL A 67 -25.95 8.66 -15.71
CA VAL A 67 -25.79 7.20 -15.64
C VAL A 67 -25.59 6.79 -14.17
N ILE A 68 -26.36 5.80 -13.74
CA ILE A 68 -26.19 5.19 -12.42
C ILE A 68 -25.13 4.11 -12.54
N ARG A 69 -24.12 4.18 -11.67
CA ARG A 69 -23.06 3.19 -11.56
C ARG A 69 -23.10 2.55 -10.18
N GLU A 70 -23.05 1.25 -10.14
CA GLU A 70 -22.90 0.52 -8.89
C GLU A 70 -21.43 0.47 -8.51
N ARG A 71 -21.13 0.73 -7.24
CA ARG A 71 -19.79 0.66 -6.68
C ARG A 71 -19.64 -0.58 -5.83
N TYR A 72 -18.60 -1.30 -6.13
CA TYR A 72 -18.15 -2.45 -5.36
C TYR A 72 -16.74 -2.20 -4.84
N GLY A 73 -16.45 -2.65 -3.63
CA GLY A 73 -15.14 -2.42 -3.04
C GLY A 73 -14.64 -3.57 -2.19
N LYS A 74 -13.33 -3.67 -2.15
CA LYS A 74 -12.61 -4.55 -1.25
C LYS A 74 -11.62 -3.73 -0.45
N GLU A 75 -11.46 -4.04 0.82
CA GLU A 75 -10.38 -3.49 1.62
C GLU A 75 -9.16 -4.36 1.47
N LEU A 76 -8.07 -3.76 1.01
CA LEU A 76 -6.77 -4.39 0.89
C LEU A 76 -5.92 -4.04 2.10
N PHE A 77 -5.43 -5.04 2.79
CA PHE A 77 -4.43 -4.93 3.84
C PHE A 77 -3.09 -5.41 3.28
N GLY A 78 -2.07 -4.60 3.37
CA GLY A 78 -0.75 -4.95 2.88
C GLY A 78 0.33 -4.55 3.86
N GLN A 79 1.37 -5.35 3.97
CA GLN A 79 2.59 -5.01 4.66
C GLN A 79 3.63 -4.57 3.64
N ILE A 80 4.21 -3.40 3.88
CA ILE A 80 5.32 -2.88 3.10
C ILE A 80 6.57 -2.98 3.96
N THR A 81 7.57 -3.67 3.44
CA THR A 81 8.86 -3.77 4.09
C THR A 81 9.76 -2.62 3.65
N VAL A 82 10.40 -1.97 4.60
CA VAL A 82 11.34 -0.88 4.36
C VAL A 82 12.67 -1.24 4.98
N GLU A 83 13.67 -1.48 4.17
CA GLU A 83 15.02 -1.77 4.62
C GLU A 83 15.89 -0.54 4.42
N LEU A 84 16.28 0.10 5.52
CA LEU A 84 17.19 1.24 5.52
C LEU A 84 18.62 0.76 5.71
N ARG A 85 19.50 1.16 4.79
CA ARG A 85 20.93 0.91 4.87
C ARG A 85 21.71 2.21 4.87
N ALA A 86 22.79 2.24 5.62
CA ALA A 86 23.72 3.36 5.64
C ALA A 86 25.15 2.88 6.00
N ASN A 87 26.14 3.65 5.58
CA ASN A 87 27.54 3.35 5.91
C ASN A 87 27.88 3.62 7.38
N ARG A 88 27.08 4.45 8.06
CA ARG A 88 27.22 4.80 9.48
C ARG A 88 25.92 4.52 10.22
N ALA A 89 26.02 4.03 11.45
CA ALA A 89 24.86 3.79 12.30
C ALA A 89 24.00 5.07 12.50
N ALA A 90 24.66 6.21 12.75
CA ALA A 90 23.97 7.49 12.93
C ALA A 90 23.20 7.95 11.68
N ASP A 91 23.67 7.65 10.47
CA ASP A 91 22.97 7.95 9.23
C ASP A 91 21.76 7.02 9.05
N CYS A 92 21.88 5.77 9.47
CA CYS A 92 20.79 4.82 9.48
C CYS A 92 19.68 5.24 10.48
N GLU A 93 20.06 5.73 11.67
CA GLU A 93 19.10 6.26 12.66
C GLU A 93 18.36 7.49 12.13
N ARG A 94 19.08 8.48 11.61
CA ARG A 94 18.45 9.68 11.00
C ARG A 94 17.53 9.32 9.84
N GLY A 95 17.97 8.39 8.98
CA GLY A 95 17.12 7.88 7.91
C GLY A 95 15.85 7.24 8.43
N CYS A 96 15.92 6.50 9.54
CA CYS A 96 14.78 5.88 10.19
C CYS A 96 13.82 6.92 10.78
N GLU A 97 14.33 7.97 11.44
CA GLU A 97 13.51 9.08 11.95
C GLU A 97 12.77 9.78 10.82
N THR A 98 13.48 10.18 9.76
CA THR A 98 12.90 10.81 8.59
C THR A 98 11.87 9.91 7.91
N ALA A 99 12.17 8.62 7.74
CA ALA A 99 11.23 7.67 7.15
C ALA A 99 9.97 7.51 8.02
N THR A 100 10.12 7.47 9.34
CA THR A 100 9.00 7.37 10.28
C THR A 100 8.07 8.58 10.16
N GLU A 101 8.62 9.79 10.18
CA GLU A 101 7.86 11.03 10.05
C GLU A 101 7.06 11.07 8.74
N VAL A 102 7.70 10.73 7.63
CA VAL A 102 7.07 10.76 6.31
C VAL A 102 6.02 9.69 6.14
N LEU A 103 6.30 8.46 6.58
CA LEU A 103 5.38 7.34 6.40
C LEU A 103 4.16 7.42 7.33
N LEU A 104 4.33 7.92 8.54
CA LEU A 104 3.22 8.16 9.48
C LEU A 104 2.53 9.51 9.25
N GLY A 105 3.21 10.46 8.61
CA GLY A 105 2.66 11.77 8.25
C GLY A 105 1.59 11.72 7.16
N GLY A 106 1.51 10.63 6.42
CA GLY A 106 0.48 10.32 5.45
C GLY A 106 1.01 9.99 4.06
N LEU A 107 0.41 9.00 3.44
CA LEU A 107 0.58 8.64 2.04
C LEU A 107 -0.53 9.30 1.19
N PRO A 108 -0.41 9.27 -0.15
CA PRO A 108 -1.43 9.82 -1.03
C PRO A 108 -2.82 9.29 -0.75
N GLU A 109 -3.84 10.04 -1.16
CA GLU A 109 -5.27 9.71 -0.95
C GLU A 109 -5.59 8.27 -1.30
N GLY A 110 -6.39 7.63 -0.44
CA GLY A 110 -6.81 6.25 -0.58
C GLY A 110 -5.90 5.24 0.10
N ILE A 111 -4.72 5.62 0.57
CA ILE A 111 -3.81 4.74 1.31
C ILE A 111 -3.76 5.20 2.77
N ARG A 112 -4.25 4.35 3.66
CA ARG A 112 -4.17 4.58 5.11
C ARG A 112 -3.01 3.80 5.68
N THR A 113 -2.13 4.48 6.39
CA THR A 113 -1.04 3.86 7.14
C THR A 113 -1.55 3.40 8.50
N GLY A 114 -1.13 2.21 8.90
CA GLY A 114 -1.37 1.64 10.21
C GLY A 114 -0.11 1.69 11.07
N GLU A 115 0.22 0.56 11.67
CA GLU A 115 1.41 0.42 12.51
C GLU A 115 2.68 0.41 11.67
N LEU A 116 3.71 1.09 12.16
CA LEU A 116 5.07 1.04 11.64
C LEU A 116 5.98 0.49 12.73
N THR A 117 6.53 -0.67 12.49
CA THR A 117 7.43 -1.35 13.42
C THR A 117 8.84 -1.37 12.86
N TRP A 118 9.85 -1.05 13.68
CA TRP A 118 11.24 -1.12 13.32
C TRP A 118 11.99 -2.15 14.18
N GLU A 119 12.83 -2.96 13.53
CA GLU A 119 13.79 -3.82 14.21
C GLU A 119 14.99 -3.00 14.72
N ALA A 120 15.84 -3.63 15.52
CA ALA A 120 17.09 -3.03 15.93
C ALA A 120 18.05 -2.88 14.75
N ILE A 121 18.94 -1.87 14.81
CA ILE A 121 20.01 -1.71 13.82
C ILE A 121 21.00 -2.88 13.97
N CYS A 122 21.37 -3.48 12.85
CA CYS A 122 22.39 -4.52 12.77
C CYS A 122 23.41 -4.23 11.67
N TRP A 123 24.57 -4.85 11.79
CA TRP A 123 25.58 -4.81 10.73
C TRP A 123 25.34 -5.94 9.73
N GLU A 124 25.16 -5.61 8.48
CA GLU A 124 24.98 -6.56 7.39
C GLU A 124 26.32 -6.85 6.69
N LYS A 125 26.82 -8.06 6.88
CA LYS A 125 28.14 -8.45 6.36
C LYS A 125 28.22 -8.45 4.83
N THR A 126 27.13 -8.81 4.16
CA THR A 126 27.07 -8.94 2.69
C THR A 126 27.21 -7.60 1.98
N THR A 127 26.64 -6.54 2.52
CA THR A 127 26.71 -5.19 1.94
C THR A 127 27.77 -4.31 2.60
N GLY A 128 28.26 -4.70 3.79
CA GLY A 128 29.17 -3.87 4.59
C GLY A 128 28.49 -2.57 5.07
N MET A 129 27.20 -2.63 5.37
CA MET A 129 26.41 -1.48 5.80
C MET A 129 25.64 -1.79 7.08
N PHE A 130 25.27 -0.74 7.79
CA PHE A 130 24.27 -0.84 8.85
C PHE A 130 22.89 -0.96 8.22
N LEU A 131 22.09 -1.88 8.73
CA LEU A 131 20.76 -2.21 8.25
C LEU A 131 19.75 -2.06 9.37
N ARG A 132 18.63 -1.43 9.09
CA ARG A 132 17.44 -1.44 9.93
C ARG A 132 16.22 -1.80 9.09
N ARG A 133 15.50 -2.82 9.53
CA ARG A 133 14.27 -3.28 8.85
C ARG A 133 13.06 -2.71 9.52
N GLY A 134 12.10 -2.27 8.71
CA GLY A 134 10.81 -1.82 9.16
C GLY A 134 9.68 -2.51 8.40
N VAL A 135 8.53 -2.62 9.03
CA VAL A 135 7.29 -3.10 8.43
C VAL A 135 6.22 -2.05 8.67
N LEU A 136 5.67 -1.53 7.58
CA LEU A 136 4.56 -0.59 7.58
C LEU A 136 3.29 -1.33 7.15
N GLU A 137 2.28 -1.31 8.01
CA GLU A 137 0.95 -1.76 7.65
C GLU A 137 0.22 -0.68 6.85
N CYS A 138 -0.34 -1.08 5.72
CA CYS A 138 -1.12 -0.20 4.86
C CYS A 138 -2.50 -0.79 4.61
N ARG A 139 -3.49 0.09 4.50
CA ARG A 139 -4.85 -0.25 4.08
C ARG A 139 -5.22 0.62 2.88
N ALA A 140 -5.80 0.00 1.87
CA ALA A 140 -6.32 0.70 0.71
C ALA A 140 -7.70 0.17 0.34
N LEU A 141 -8.58 1.05 -0.12
CA LEU A 141 -9.87 0.64 -0.63
C LEU A 141 -9.75 0.44 -2.14
N PHE A 142 -10.02 -0.77 -2.57
CA PHE A 142 -10.10 -1.12 -3.99
C PHE A 142 -11.54 -0.94 -4.46
N LEU A 143 -11.76 -0.01 -5.39
CA LEU A 143 -13.07 0.29 -5.95
C LEU A 143 -13.17 -0.27 -7.36
N THR A 144 -14.28 -0.95 -7.64
CA THR A 144 -14.69 -1.33 -8.99
C THR A 144 -16.04 -0.70 -9.26
N GLU A 145 -16.17 -0.04 -10.40
CA GLU A 145 -17.43 0.51 -10.87
C GLU A 145 -17.94 -0.36 -12.02
N SER A 146 -19.18 -0.83 -11.93
CA SER A 146 -19.86 -1.43 -13.05
C SER A 146 -20.86 -0.41 -13.60
N ALA A 147 -20.79 -0.15 -14.91
CA ALA A 147 -21.89 0.56 -15.56
C ALA A 147 -23.10 -0.37 -15.55
N VAL A 148 -24.19 0.07 -14.94
CA VAL A 148 -25.48 -0.57 -15.16
C VAL A 148 -25.87 -0.20 -16.59
N GLU A 149 -25.70 -1.11 -17.53
CA GLU A 149 -26.36 -0.96 -18.82
C GLU A 149 -27.86 -0.88 -18.55
N SER A 150 -28.44 0.28 -18.81
CA SER A 150 -29.87 0.52 -18.68
C SER A 150 -30.59 -0.41 -19.65
N GLY A 151 -31.11 -1.52 -19.16
CA GLY A 151 -31.99 -2.29 -19.99
C GLY A 151 -32.03 -3.77 -19.87
N GLU A 152 -31.81 -4.39 -18.74
CA GLU A 152 -32.47 -5.66 -18.46
C GLU A 152 -32.42 -5.93 -16.96
N PHE A 153 -33.50 -5.55 -16.30
CA PHE A 153 -33.87 -6.20 -15.06
C PHE A 153 -34.07 -7.68 -15.40
N LEU A 154 -33.11 -8.50 -15.05
CA LEU A 154 -33.34 -9.93 -14.99
C LEU A 154 -34.42 -10.14 -13.93
N ASP A 155 -35.61 -10.46 -14.41
CA ASP A 155 -36.80 -10.74 -13.63
C ASP A 155 -36.47 -11.89 -12.63
N PHE A 156 -36.18 -11.51 -11.40
CA PHE A 156 -36.03 -12.48 -10.30
C PHE A 156 -37.42 -13.00 -9.97
N ARG A 157 -37.82 -14.06 -10.63
CA ARG A 157 -39.01 -14.83 -10.19
C ARG A 157 -38.67 -15.52 -8.87
N LEU A 158 -39.07 -14.91 -7.78
CA LEU A 158 -39.20 -15.58 -6.50
C LEU A 158 -40.25 -16.69 -6.65
N LYS A 159 -39.83 -17.90 -6.90
CA LYS A 159 -40.67 -19.09 -6.71
C LYS A 159 -40.81 -19.33 -5.21
N GLY A 160 -41.83 -18.71 -4.61
CA GLY A 160 -42.29 -19.08 -3.31
C GLY A 160 -42.94 -20.46 -3.40
N VAL A 161 -42.31 -21.46 -2.85
CA VAL A 161 -42.99 -22.76 -2.56
C VAL A 161 -43.73 -22.52 -1.25
N MET A 162 -45.04 -22.27 -1.33
CA MET A 162 -45.91 -22.46 -0.17
C MET A 162 -46.16 -23.96 -0.01
N SER A 163 -45.61 -24.56 1.04
CA SER A 163 -46.00 -25.88 1.53
C SER A 163 -47.23 -25.70 2.41
N GLU A 164 -48.34 -26.38 2.05
CA GLU A 164 -49.48 -26.60 2.91
C GLU A 164 -49.09 -27.46 4.11
#